data_c65aae3a30e7a3205bec516444eae1ed
#
_entry.id   c65aae3a30e7a3205bec516444eae1ed
#
_cell.length_a   1.000
_cell.length_b   1.000
_cell.length_c   1.000
_cell.angle_alpha   90.00
_cell.angle_beta   90.00
_cell.angle_gamma   90.00
#
_symmetry.space_group_name_H-M   'P 1'
#
loop_
_entity.id
_entity.type
_entity.pdbx_description
1 polymer ?
#
loop_
_entity_poly.entity_id
_entity_poly.type
_entity_poly.pdbx_seq_one_letter_code
_entity_poly.pdbx_strand_id
1 'polypeptide(L)'
;MSLYSRLKLRTRDFASDTDGNMAVEGLLASTILIWWYVASFQFFDTFRQKNTNLKAAYTIADLTSRQTNAINADFIEGLNTLFDYLTTSDEPTWIRISSVLWDEDEDRYDIAWSYATGEAEGHSTESIQLKANRIPVMPAGDTVILVETYMHFDPRFNVGIDERWLTTFIATRPRFAACVPFDKEDGSTPACIYDSAVDPDGEVHNDDIPVLPDDDDTT
;
A
#
# COMPACT_ATOMS: atom_id res chain seq x y z
N MET A 1 12.37 -66.37 3.86
CA MET A 1 11.98 -65.16 4.60
C MET A 1 12.05 -63.98 3.65
N SER A 2 10.89 -63.34 3.39
CA SER A 2 10.79 -62.23 2.45
C SER A 2 11.58 -61.00 2.96
N LEU A 3 12.20 -60.24 2.04
CA LEU A 3 12.92 -58.99 2.33
C LEU A 3 12.06 -58.04 3.19
N TYR A 4 10.78 -58.02 2.94
CA TYR A 4 9.79 -57.27 3.68
C TYR A 4 9.67 -57.66 5.16
N SER A 5 9.71 -58.95 5.49
CA SER A 5 9.69 -59.41 6.88
C SER A 5 10.96 -59.08 7.65
N ARG A 6 12.13 -59.06 6.99
CA ARG A 6 13.39 -58.64 7.59
C ARG A 6 13.41 -57.13 7.85
N LEU A 7 12.87 -56.34 6.93
CA LEU A 7 12.78 -54.87 7.11
C LEU A 7 11.86 -54.53 8.28
N LYS A 8 10.68 -55.17 8.35
CA LYS A 8 9.69 -54.95 9.44
C LYS A 8 10.24 -55.33 10.81
N LEU A 9 11.05 -56.42 10.89
CA LEU A 9 11.72 -56.78 12.15
C LEU A 9 12.75 -55.75 12.56
N ARG A 10 13.64 -55.31 11.63
CA ARG A 10 14.64 -54.28 11.93
C ARG A 10 14.04 -52.95 12.34
N THR A 11 12.94 -52.51 11.71
CA THR A 11 12.26 -51.26 12.12
C THR A 11 11.59 -51.38 13.49
N ARG A 12 11.09 -52.58 13.84
CA ARG A 12 10.53 -52.84 15.16
C ARG A 12 11.64 -52.88 16.25
N ASP A 13 12.74 -53.54 15.96
CA ASP A 13 13.90 -53.60 16.90
C ASP A 13 14.45 -52.19 17.10
N PHE A 14 14.62 -51.38 16.05
CA PHE A 14 15.03 -49.99 16.12
C PHE A 14 14.09 -49.12 16.96
N ALA A 15 12.77 -49.32 16.80
CA ALA A 15 11.75 -48.55 17.55
C ALA A 15 11.68 -48.98 19.02
N SER A 16 12.14 -50.16 19.39
CA SER A 16 12.14 -50.65 20.76
C SER A 16 13.53 -50.51 21.46
N ASP A 17 14.54 -50.14 20.71
CA ASP A 17 15.90 -49.93 21.23
C ASP A 17 15.97 -48.59 21.96
N THR A 18 16.34 -48.59 23.22
CA THR A 18 16.49 -47.42 24.09
C THR A 18 17.92 -46.95 24.23
N ASP A 19 18.87 -47.67 23.64
CA ASP A 19 20.29 -47.29 23.61
C ASP A 19 20.50 -46.20 22.55
N GLY A 20 20.20 -44.93 22.91
CA GLY A 20 20.38 -43.79 22.05
C GLY A 20 21.84 -43.59 21.65
N ASN A 21 22.12 -43.64 20.35
CA ASN A 21 23.43 -43.27 19.84
C ASN A 21 23.53 -41.73 19.78
N MET A 22 24.25 -41.10 20.68
CA MET A 22 24.46 -39.66 20.77
C MET A 22 24.83 -39.02 19.42
N ALA A 23 25.52 -39.74 18.55
CA ALA A 23 25.91 -39.23 17.24
C ALA A 23 24.70 -39.08 16.28
N VAL A 24 23.77 -40.04 16.29
CA VAL A 24 22.51 -39.97 15.49
C VAL A 24 21.55 -38.90 16.03
N GLU A 25 21.41 -38.87 17.34
CA GLU A 25 20.60 -37.85 18.01
C GLU A 25 21.13 -36.43 17.73
N GLY A 26 22.45 -36.23 17.85
CA GLY A 26 23.08 -34.94 17.55
C GLY A 26 22.92 -34.54 16.07
N LEU A 27 22.99 -35.50 15.12
CA LEU A 27 22.76 -35.21 13.71
C LEU A 27 21.31 -34.83 13.40
N LEU A 28 20.35 -35.53 13.98
CA LEU A 28 18.93 -35.21 13.83
C LEU A 28 18.60 -33.85 14.47
N ALA A 29 19.08 -33.63 15.68
CA ALA A 29 18.86 -32.34 16.38
C ALA A 29 19.50 -31.19 15.62
N SER A 30 20.71 -31.32 15.10
CA SER A 30 21.36 -30.24 14.34
C SER A 30 20.62 -29.91 13.05
N THR A 31 20.10 -30.91 12.34
CA THR A 31 19.32 -30.72 11.12
C THR A 31 18.03 -29.90 11.41
N ILE A 32 17.30 -30.24 12.48
CA ILE A 32 16.11 -29.52 12.91
C ILE A 32 16.45 -28.09 13.34
N LEU A 33 17.56 -27.90 14.07
CA LEU A 33 18.00 -26.59 14.51
C LEU A 33 18.39 -25.67 13.33
N ILE A 34 19.10 -26.21 12.33
CA ILE A 34 19.47 -25.47 11.13
C ILE A 34 18.19 -25.04 10.36
N TRP A 35 17.27 -25.98 10.17
CA TRP A 35 16.00 -25.67 9.51
C TRP A 35 15.20 -24.60 10.27
N TRP A 36 15.11 -24.72 11.60
CA TRP A 36 14.47 -23.74 12.46
C TRP A 36 15.13 -22.35 12.37
N TYR A 37 16.46 -22.33 12.32
CA TYR A 37 17.22 -21.08 12.16
C TYR A 37 16.91 -20.40 10.82
N VAL A 38 16.93 -21.14 9.72
CA VAL A 38 16.58 -20.61 8.38
C VAL A 38 15.13 -20.11 8.35
N ALA A 39 14.20 -20.87 8.91
CA ALA A 39 12.81 -20.46 8.99
C ALA A 39 12.66 -19.15 9.79
N SER A 40 13.27 -19.07 10.96
CA SER A 40 13.25 -17.86 11.80
C SER A 40 13.81 -16.63 11.09
N PHE A 41 14.93 -16.81 10.38
CA PHE A 41 15.52 -15.74 9.57
C PHE A 41 14.56 -15.25 8.47
N GLN A 42 13.93 -16.17 7.75
CA GLN A 42 12.97 -15.82 6.69
C GLN A 42 11.73 -15.09 7.23
N PHE A 43 11.19 -15.53 8.36
CA PHE A 43 10.10 -14.83 9.02
C PHE A 43 10.49 -13.41 9.43
N PHE A 44 11.67 -13.26 10.02
CA PHE A 44 12.17 -11.93 10.42
C PHE A 44 12.35 -11.00 9.20
N ASP A 45 12.91 -11.52 8.10
CA ASP A 45 13.09 -10.74 6.88
C ASP A 45 11.73 -10.30 6.29
N THR A 46 10.75 -11.18 6.26
CA THR A 46 9.38 -10.85 5.81
C THR A 46 8.76 -9.73 6.63
N PHE A 47 8.86 -9.79 7.97
CA PHE A 47 8.36 -8.72 8.84
C PHE A 47 9.12 -7.40 8.65
N ARG A 48 10.43 -7.47 8.45
CA ARG A 48 11.25 -6.32 8.14
C ARG A 48 10.79 -5.65 6.85
N GLN A 49 10.63 -6.39 5.77
CA GLN A 49 10.18 -5.88 4.48
C GLN A 49 8.79 -5.24 4.58
N LYS A 50 7.85 -5.90 5.25
CA LYS A 50 6.52 -5.34 5.50
C LYS A 50 6.58 -4.01 6.26
N ASN A 51 7.39 -3.92 7.30
CA ASN A 51 7.55 -2.69 8.09
C ASN A 51 8.23 -1.58 7.28
N THR A 52 9.20 -1.91 6.44
CA THR A 52 9.87 -0.96 5.55
C THR A 52 8.88 -0.41 4.52
N ASN A 53 8.10 -1.28 3.87
CA ASN A 53 7.02 -0.89 2.96
C ASN A 53 6.03 0.07 3.64
N LEU A 54 5.57 -0.28 4.84
CA LEU A 54 4.63 0.55 5.58
C LEU A 54 5.20 1.95 5.90
N LYS A 55 6.45 2.02 6.36
CA LYS A 55 7.11 3.31 6.66
C LYS A 55 7.30 4.14 5.39
N ALA A 56 7.72 3.54 4.29
CA ALA A 56 7.84 4.20 3.00
C ALA A 56 6.49 4.76 2.54
N ALA A 57 5.41 3.96 2.61
CA ALA A 57 4.07 4.39 2.27
C ALA A 57 3.59 5.60 3.11
N TYR A 58 3.86 5.61 4.42
CA TYR A 58 3.56 6.78 5.27
C TYR A 58 4.37 8.01 4.87
N THR A 59 5.63 7.85 4.43
CA THR A 59 6.45 8.96 3.94
C THR A 59 5.85 9.54 2.67
N ILE A 60 5.43 8.71 1.71
CA ILE A 60 4.76 9.16 0.49
C ILE A 60 3.45 9.89 0.82
N ALA A 61 2.64 9.33 1.72
CA ALA A 61 1.39 9.94 2.14
C ALA A 61 1.61 11.30 2.83
N ASP A 62 2.63 11.44 3.69
CA ASP A 62 2.97 12.69 4.33
C ASP A 62 3.45 13.74 3.32
N LEU A 63 4.31 13.38 2.38
CA LEU A 63 4.78 14.27 1.33
C LEU A 63 3.62 14.77 0.45
N THR A 64 2.70 13.88 0.04
CA THR A 64 1.54 14.26 -0.75
C THR A 64 0.58 15.16 0.04
N SER A 65 0.34 14.85 1.32
CA SER A 65 -0.58 15.63 2.17
C SER A 65 -0.11 17.07 2.46
N ARG A 66 1.17 17.35 2.24
CA ARG A 66 1.76 18.68 2.45
C ARG A 66 1.77 19.56 1.20
N GLN A 67 1.35 19.04 0.06
CA GLN A 67 1.30 19.81 -1.17
C GLN A 67 0.21 20.88 -1.09
N THR A 68 0.57 22.09 -1.49
CA THR A 68 -0.35 23.24 -1.61
C THR A 68 -0.53 23.65 -3.07
N ASN A 69 0.41 23.27 -3.93
CA ASN A 69 0.34 23.50 -5.36
C ASN A 69 -0.20 22.25 -6.07
N ALA A 70 -0.67 22.43 -7.29
CA ALA A 70 -1.05 21.31 -8.13
C ALA A 70 0.14 20.34 -8.32
N ILE A 71 -0.14 19.05 -8.18
CA ILE A 71 0.80 17.99 -8.48
C ILE A 71 0.47 17.41 -9.86
N ASN A 72 1.45 16.85 -10.52
CA ASN A 72 1.30 16.25 -11.85
C ASN A 72 1.79 14.80 -11.87
N ALA A 73 1.73 14.18 -13.04
CA ALA A 73 2.20 12.81 -13.23
C ALA A 73 3.69 12.65 -12.86
N ASP A 74 4.55 13.59 -13.30
CA ASP A 74 5.99 13.55 -13.03
C ASP A 74 6.30 13.58 -11.51
N PHE A 75 5.52 14.35 -10.75
CA PHE A 75 5.65 14.38 -9.30
C PHE A 75 5.35 13.00 -8.69
N ILE A 76 4.30 12.32 -9.15
CA ILE A 76 3.92 10.99 -8.64
C ILE A 76 4.92 9.92 -9.06
N GLU A 77 5.45 9.98 -10.28
CA GLU A 77 6.56 9.11 -10.73
C GLU A 77 7.82 9.34 -9.89
N GLY A 78 8.11 10.59 -9.53
CA GLY A 78 9.18 10.91 -8.58
C GLY A 78 8.95 10.31 -7.19
N LEU A 79 7.72 10.30 -6.71
CA LEU A 79 7.35 9.64 -5.44
C LEU A 79 7.50 8.11 -5.54
N ASN A 80 7.21 7.49 -6.69
CA ASN A 80 7.47 6.07 -6.89
C ASN A 80 8.97 5.76 -6.84
N THR A 81 9.79 6.58 -7.49
CA THR A 81 11.26 6.45 -7.42
C THR A 81 11.77 6.58 -5.98
N LEU A 82 11.20 7.50 -5.19
CA LEU A 82 11.51 7.64 -3.78
C LEU A 82 11.07 6.39 -2.99
N PHE A 83 9.91 5.84 -3.32
CA PHE A 83 9.40 4.61 -2.69
C PHE A 83 10.33 3.43 -2.94
N ASP A 84 10.82 3.24 -4.18
CA ASP A 84 11.83 2.23 -4.54
C ASP A 84 13.10 2.40 -3.70
N TYR A 85 13.58 3.62 -3.59
CA TYR A 85 14.78 3.92 -2.79
C TYR A 85 14.58 3.59 -1.30
N LEU A 86 13.44 3.95 -0.74
CA LEU A 86 13.13 3.72 0.69
C LEU A 86 12.91 2.24 1.01
N THR A 87 12.35 1.49 0.08
CA THR A 87 12.09 0.06 0.26
C THR A 87 13.29 -0.80 -0.10
N THR A 88 14.26 -0.24 -0.85
CA THR A 88 15.37 -0.99 -1.46
C THR A 88 14.86 -2.23 -2.20
N SER A 89 13.77 -2.07 -2.95
CA SER A 89 13.17 -3.16 -3.71
C SER A 89 14.02 -3.48 -4.92
N ASP A 90 14.35 -4.76 -5.10
CA ASP A 90 14.99 -5.26 -6.30
C ASP A 90 13.96 -5.55 -7.41
N GLU A 91 12.66 -5.57 -7.05
CA GLU A 91 11.53 -5.87 -7.91
C GLU A 91 10.70 -4.60 -8.19
N PRO A 92 9.94 -4.56 -9.30
CA PRO A 92 9.11 -3.41 -9.63
C PRO A 92 8.11 -3.07 -8.50
N THR A 93 8.01 -1.78 -8.23
CA THR A 93 6.99 -1.25 -7.34
C THR A 93 6.11 -0.26 -8.08
N TRP A 94 4.92 -0.03 -7.60
CA TRP A 94 4.08 1.07 -8.07
C TRP A 94 3.24 1.64 -6.93
N ILE A 95 2.86 2.89 -7.14
CA ILE A 95 2.00 3.60 -6.22
C ILE A 95 0.76 4.10 -6.95
N ARG A 96 -0.31 4.25 -6.22
CA ARG A 96 -1.53 4.91 -6.70
C ARG A 96 -1.94 5.95 -5.67
N ILE A 97 -2.18 7.15 -6.15
CA ILE A 97 -2.64 8.26 -5.33
C ILE A 97 -3.98 8.73 -5.89
N SER A 98 -4.94 8.89 -5.01
CA SER A 98 -6.29 9.32 -5.37
C SER A 98 -6.76 10.38 -4.39
N SER A 99 -7.39 11.42 -4.89
CA SER A 99 -8.14 12.38 -4.08
C SER A 99 -9.62 12.00 -4.12
N VAL A 100 -10.20 11.81 -2.96
CA VAL A 100 -11.56 11.33 -2.78
C VAL A 100 -12.33 12.35 -1.95
N LEU A 101 -13.55 12.60 -2.34
CA LEU A 101 -14.49 13.44 -1.59
C LEU A 101 -15.75 12.65 -1.26
N TRP A 102 -16.50 13.12 -0.26
CA TRP A 102 -17.78 12.55 0.10
C TRP A 102 -18.90 13.36 -0.54
N ASP A 103 -19.70 12.67 -1.35
CA ASP A 103 -20.94 13.21 -1.91
C ASP A 103 -22.11 12.83 -0.99
N GLU A 104 -22.69 13.85 -0.33
CA GLU A 104 -23.79 13.64 0.61
C GLU A 104 -25.10 13.37 -0.11
N ASP A 105 -25.29 13.92 -1.32
CA ASP A 105 -26.53 13.77 -2.09
C ASP A 105 -26.67 12.35 -2.65
N GLU A 106 -25.56 11.75 -3.07
CA GLU A 106 -25.53 10.40 -3.63
C GLU A 106 -25.11 9.32 -2.62
N ASP A 107 -24.79 9.72 -1.36
CA ASP A 107 -24.35 8.83 -0.26
C ASP A 107 -23.18 7.92 -0.69
N ARG A 108 -22.21 8.52 -1.38
CA ARG A 108 -21.05 7.79 -1.92
C ARG A 108 -19.75 8.58 -1.90
N TYR A 109 -18.65 7.87 -2.09
CA TYR A 109 -17.35 8.48 -2.33
C TYR A 109 -17.14 8.74 -3.82
N ASP A 110 -16.69 9.92 -4.16
CA ASP A 110 -16.38 10.33 -5.51
C ASP A 110 -14.89 10.60 -5.67
N ILE A 111 -14.36 10.33 -6.89
CA ILE A 111 -12.95 10.55 -7.23
C ILE A 111 -12.80 11.93 -7.86
N ALA A 112 -12.09 12.85 -7.19
CA ALA A 112 -11.67 14.08 -7.81
C ALA A 112 -10.59 13.84 -8.87
N TRP A 113 -9.61 13.04 -8.54
CA TRP A 113 -8.59 12.56 -9.47
C TRP A 113 -7.93 11.29 -8.92
N SER A 114 -7.37 10.50 -9.80
CA SER A 114 -6.56 9.33 -9.44
C SER A 114 -5.48 9.11 -10.48
N TYR A 115 -4.26 8.90 -10.02
CA TYR A 115 -3.12 8.56 -10.85
C TYR A 115 -2.37 7.37 -10.25
N ALA A 116 -1.93 6.47 -11.11
CA ALA A 116 -1.15 5.30 -10.71
C ALA A 116 0.08 5.16 -11.60
N THR A 117 1.19 4.75 -11.00
CA THR A 117 2.44 4.44 -11.72
C THR A 117 2.50 2.98 -12.11
N GLY A 118 3.36 2.64 -13.05
CA GLY A 118 3.59 1.26 -13.47
C GLY A 118 2.37 0.61 -14.13
N GLU A 119 2.05 -0.61 -13.71
CA GLU A 119 0.94 -1.40 -14.26
C GLU A 119 -0.40 -1.16 -13.55
N ALA A 120 -0.41 -0.32 -12.51
CA ALA A 120 -1.63 -0.03 -11.77
C ALA A 120 -2.49 0.99 -12.54
N GLU A 121 -3.81 0.81 -12.49
CA GLU A 121 -4.76 1.78 -13.05
C GLU A 121 -5.26 2.73 -11.95
N GLY A 122 -5.58 3.98 -12.34
CA GLY A 122 -6.25 4.93 -11.46
C GLY A 122 -7.60 4.40 -10.99
N HIS A 123 -8.06 4.85 -9.83
CA HIS A 123 -9.42 4.54 -9.38
C HIS A 123 -10.47 5.31 -10.19
N SER A 124 -11.59 4.63 -10.45
CA SER A 124 -12.86 5.25 -10.85
C SER A 124 -13.78 5.36 -9.63
N THR A 125 -14.83 6.17 -9.75
CA THR A 125 -15.87 6.28 -8.71
C THR A 125 -16.49 4.93 -8.35
N GLU A 126 -16.69 4.02 -9.31
CA GLU A 126 -17.23 2.69 -9.03
C GLU A 126 -16.20 1.82 -8.27
N SER A 127 -14.92 1.89 -8.64
CA SER A 127 -13.89 1.07 -8.01
C SER A 127 -13.59 1.48 -6.57
N ILE A 128 -13.77 2.77 -6.24
CA ILE A 128 -13.53 3.25 -4.89
C ILE A 128 -14.62 2.82 -3.90
N GLN A 129 -15.86 2.61 -4.37
CA GLN A 129 -16.93 2.09 -3.51
C GLN A 129 -16.59 0.72 -2.91
N LEU A 130 -15.83 -0.10 -3.62
CA LEU A 130 -15.38 -1.40 -3.10
C LEU A 130 -14.42 -1.27 -1.90
N LYS A 131 -13.87 -0.08 -1.71
CA LYS A 131 -12.95 0.25 -0.61
C LYS A 131 -13.53 1.20 0.42
N ALA A 132 -14.81 1.54 0.29
CA ALA A 132 -15.51 2.49 1.17
C ALA A 132 -15.32 2.17 2.67
N ASN A 133 -15.30 0.88 3.04
CA ASN A 133 -15.09 0.43 4.41
C ASN A 133 -13.68 0.74 4.98
N ARG A 134 -12.72 1.14 4.13
CA ARG A 134 -11.35 1.51 4.52
C ARG A 134 -11.13 3.02 4.53
N ILE A 135 -12.08 3.78 3.99
CA ILE A 135 -12.04 5.23 3.94
C ILE A 135 -12.69 5.76 5.21
N PRO A 136 -12.05 6.69 5.93
CA PRO A 136 -12.67 7.29 7.12
C PRO A 136 -13.90 8.09 6.74
N VAL A 137 -14.91 8.05 7.57
CA VAL A 137 -16.10 8.92 7.43
C VAL A 137 -15.65 10.38 7.50
N MET A 138 -16.12 11.17 6.54
CA MET A 138 -15.79 12.58 6.43
C MET A 138 -17.06 13.41 6.16
N PRO A 139 -17.07 14.69 6.57
CA PRO A 139 -18.15 15.62 6.22
C PRO A 139 -18.20 15.85 4.71
N ALA A 140 -19.37 16.31 4.22
CA ALA A 140 -19.50 16.78 2.85
C ALA A 140 -18.51 17.92 2.56
N GLY A 141 -17.92 17.90 1.36
CA GLY A 141 -16.92 18.88 0.94
C GLY A 141 -15.50 18.67 1.46
N ASP A 142 -15.28 17.75 2.42
CA ASP A 142 -13.93 17.37 2.83
C ASP A 142 -13.30 16.43 1.80
N THR A 143 -11.98 16.54 1.65
CA THR A 143 -11.20 15.64 0.79
C THR A 143 -10.24 14.77 1.58
N VAL A 144 -10.03 13.57 1.10
CA VAL A 144 -9.06 12.60 1.63
C VAL A 144 -8.15 12.13 0.50
N ILE A 145 -6.86 12.12 0.76
CA ILE A 145 -5.87 11.54 -0.13
C ILE A 145 -5.70 10.07 0.25
N LEU A 146 -5.91 9.20 -0.70
CA LEU A 146 -5.63 7.77 -0.58
C LEU A 146 -4.30 7.47 -1.25
N VAL A 147 -3.41 6.84 -0.53
CA VAL A 147 -2.14 6.35 -1.03
C VAL A 147 -2.11 4.84 -0.92
N GLU A 148 -1.99 4.19 -2.04
CA GLU A 148 -1.82 2.75 -2.14
C GLU A 148 -0.44 2.44 -2.71
N THR A 149 0.24 1.53 -2.06
CA THR A 149 1.56 1.09 -2.49
C THR A 149 1.57 -0.40 -2.76
N TYR A 150 2.29 -0.80 -3.77
CA TYR A 150 2.43 -2.17 -4.23
C TYR A 150 3.91 -2.48 -4.38
N MET A 151 4.38 -3.48 -3.66
CA MET A 151 5.75 -3.98 -3.70
C MET A 151 5.72 -5.50 -3.82
N HIS A 152 6.39 -6.05 -4.80
CA HIS A 152 6.57 -7.49 -4.91
C HIS A 152 7.57 -7.97 -3.85
N PHE A 153 7.25 -9.05 -3.17
CA PHE A 153 8.10 -9.71 -2.19
C PHE A 153 8.35 -11.14 -2.62
N ASP A 154 9.61 -11.45 -2.90
CA ASP A 154 10.10 -12.79 -3.17
C ASP A 154 10.96 -13.29 -2.00
N PRO A 155 10.55 -14.33 -1.27
CA PRO A 155 11.32 -14.86 -0.15
C PRO A 155 12.56 -15.62 -0.64
N ARG A 156 13.71 -15.35 -0.04
CA ARG A 156 14.99 -16.01 -0.38
C ARG A 156 14.98 -17.51 -0.12
N PHE A 157 14.15 -17.98 0.79
CA PHE A 157 14.01 -19.40 1.17
C PHE A 157 12.54 -19.79 1.23
N ASN A 158 12.18 -20.86 0.56
CA ASN A 158 10.82 -21.41 0.64
C ASN A 158 10.68 -22.25 1.92
N VAL A 159 10.27 -21.61 3.02
CA VAL A 159 10.02 -22.24 4.33
C VAL A 159 8.57 -22.05 4.78
N GLY A 160 7.64 -22.07 3.79
CA GLY A 160 6.22 -21.89 4.03
C GLY A 160 5.75 -20.44 3.90
N ILE A 161 6.57 -19.56 3.35
CA ILE A 161 6.18 -18.22 2.92
C ILE A 161 6.39 -18.17 1.41
N ASP A 162 5.29 -17.94 0.69
CA ASP A 162 5.32 -17.80 -0.76
C ASP A 162 5.49 -16.32 -1.17
N GLU A 163 5.91 -16.12 -2.42
CA GLU A 163 5.92 -14.81 -3.05
C GLU A 163 4.54 -14.15 -2.98
N ARG A 164 4.53 -12.85 -2.78
CA ARG A 164 3.28 -12.09 -2.65
C ARG A 164 3.46 -10.61 -2.87
N TRP A 165 2.38 -9.95 -3.23
CA TRP A 165 2.32 -8.50 -3.21
C TRP A 165 2.11 -7.97 -1.79
N LEU A 166 3.02 -7.12 -1.35
CA LEU A 166 2.86 -6.33 -0.13
C LEU A 166 2.15 -5.04 -0.53
N THR A 167 0.89 -4.94 -0.16
CA THR A 167 0.07 -3.77 -0.44
C THR A 167 -0.19 -2.98 0.82
N THR A 168 -0.07 -1.67 0.74
CA THR A 168 -0.43 -0.77 1.84
C THR A 168 -1.46 0.23 1.35
N PHE A 169 -2.42 0.56 2.19
CA PHE A 169 -3.47 1.54 1.93
C PHE A 169 -3.50 2.54 3.08
N ILE A 170 -3.26 3.80 2.77
CA ILE A 170 -3.23 4.91 3.73
C ILE A 170 -4.23 5.96 3.28
N ALA A 171 -5.11 6.37 4.19
CA ALA A 171 -5.98 7.51 4.02
C ALA A 171 -5.45 8.66 4.88
N THR A 172 -5.20 9.81 4.28
CA THR A 172 -4.71 11.01 4.97
C THR A 172 -5.43 12.24 4.45
N ARG A 173 -5.59 13.24 5.31
CA ARG A 173 -6.15 14.53 4.90
C ARG A 173 -5.04 15.46 4.42
N PRO A 174 -5.31 16.33 3.42
CA PRO A 174 -4.42 17.46 3.13
C PRO A 174 -4.21 18.30 4.39
N ARG A 175 -2.97 18.79 4.60
CA ARG A 175 -2.62 19.49 5.85
C ARG A 175 -2.65 21.00 5.75
N PHE A 176 -2.35 21.53 4.57
CA PHE A 176 -2.14 22.95 4.35
C PHE A 176 -3.12 23.56 3.33
N ALA A 177 -3.92 22.73 2.69
CA ALA A 177 -4.95 23.14 1.74
C ALA A 177 -6.20 22.29 1.97
N ALA A 178 -7.35 22.75 1.48
CA ALA A 178 -8.58 21.96 1.55
C ALA A 178 -8.49 20.68 0.72
N CYS A 179 -7.74 20.73 -0.38
CA CYS A 179 -7.48 19.61 -1.27
C CYS A 179 -6.11 19.74 -1.93
N VAL A 180 -5.64 18.68 -2.57
CA VAL A 180 -4.43 18.70 -3.41
C VAL A 180 -4.89 18.58 -4.87
N PRO A 181 -4.73 19.65 -5.69
CA PRO A 181 -5.14 19.63 -7.09
C PRO A 181 -4.20 18.75 -7.92
N PHE A 182 -4.73 18.19 -9.01
CA PHE A 182 -3.95 17.43 -9.98
C PHE A 182 -3.95 18.12 -11.34
N ASP A 183 -2.78 18.42 -11.86
CA ASP A 183 -2.57 18.98 -13.19
C ASP A 183 -2.42 17.84 -14.21
N LYS A 184 -3.37 17.73 -15.12
CA LYS A 184 -3.35 16.75 -16.19
C LYS A 184 -2.43 17.14 -17.35
N GLU A 185 -1.85 18.35 -17.32
CA GLU A 185 -0.99 18.91 -18.38
C GLU A 185 -1.69 19.01 -19.74
N ASP A 186 -3.03 18.94 -19.75
CA ASP A 186 -3.87 19.05 -20.95
C ASP A 186 -4.36 20.51 -21.19
N GLY A 187 -3.89 21.45 -20.39
CA GLY A 187 -4.29 22.87 -20.42
C GLY A 187 -5.58 23.15 -19.67
N SER A 188 -6.18 22.17 -19.00
CA SER A 188 -7.30 22.38 -18.09
C SER A 188 -6.81 22.98 -16.77
N THR A 189 -7.69 23.70 -16.08
CA THR A 189 -7.38 24.22 -14.73
C THR A 189 -7.31 23.03 -13.77
N PRO A 190 -6.24 22.89 -12.96
CA PRO A 190 -6.14 21.84 -11.97
C PRO A 190 -7.33 21.89 -11.00
N ALA A 191 -8.16 20.87 -11.03
CA ALA A 191 -9.36 20.81 -10.22
C ALA A 191 -9.10 20.08 -8.89
N CYS A 192 -9.64 20.65 -7.85
CA CYS A 192 -9.70 20.06 -6.52
C CYS A 192 -11.09 19.60 -6.16
N ILE A 193 -12.09 20.21 -6.76
CA ILE A 193 -13.50 20.07 -6.43
C ILE A 193 -14.20 19.51 -7.65
N TYR A 194 -15.18 18.70 -7.39
CA TYR A 194 -16.03 18.05 -8.36
C TYR A 194 -16.65 19.04 -9.35
N ASP A 195 -16.76 18.59 -10.58
CA ASP A 195 -17.45 19.27 -11.70
C ASP A 195 -18.97 19.38 -11.47
N SER A 196 -19.48 18.95 -10.33
CA SER A 196 -20.88 19.13 -9.94
C SER A 196 -21.24 20.59 -9.55
N ALA A 197 -20.22 21.46 -9.42
CA ALA A 197 -20.43 22.91 -9.29
C ALA A 197 -20.54 23.62 -10.66
N VAL A 198 -20.39 22.89 -11.75
CA VAL A 198 -20.64 23.41 -13.10
C VAL A 198 -22.01 22.93 -13.53
N ASP A 199 -22.98 23.83 -13.52
CA ASP A 199 -24.26 23.58 -14.12
C ASP A 199 -24.10 23.11 -15.58
N PRO A 200 -25.02 22.26 -16.10
CA PRO A 200 -24.97 21.79 -17.50
C PRO A 200 -24.93 22.93 -18.52
N ASP A 201 -25.13 24.17 -18.11
CA ASP A 201 -25.01 25.37 -18.93
C ASP A 201 -23.65 26.07 -18.86
N GLY A 202 -22.68 25.51 -18.10
CA GLY A 202 -21.28 26.00 -18.04
C GLY A 202 -21.11 27.24 -17.14
N GLU A 203 -22.06 27.61 -16.33
CA GLU A 203 -21.93 28.70 -15.36
C GLU A 203 -21.40 28.15 -14.00
N VAL A 204 -20.28 28.73 -13.54
CA VAL A 204 -19.73 28.44 -12.20
C VAL A 204 -20.59 29.19 -11.19
N HIS A 205 -21.30 28.48 -10.31
CA HIS A 205 -21.99 29.09 -9.16
C HIS A 205 -20.89 29.59 -8.20
N ASN A 206 -20.67 30.90 -8.21
CA ASN A 206 -19.68 31.57 -7.34
C ASN A 206 -20.09 31.65 -5.86
N ASP A 207 -21.25 31.13 -5.50
CA ASP A 207 -21.82 31.28 -4.15
C ASP A 207 -21.16 30.34 -3.11
N ASP A 208 -20.41 29.31 -3.56
CA ASP A 208 -19.78 28.31 -2.71
C ASP A 208 -18.25 28.46 -2.61
N ILE A 209 -17.66 29.49 -3.22
CA ILE A 209 -16.24 29.79 -3.03
C ILE A 209 -16.12 30.62 -1.74
N PRO A 210 -15.46 30.10 -0.67
CA PRO A 210 -15.18 30.93 0.50
C PRO A 210 -14.35 32.13 0.06
N VAL A 211 -14.95 33.31 0.07
CA VAL A 211 -14.26 34.58 -0.14
C VAL A 211 -13.26 34.70 1.02
N LEU A 212 -11.98 34.52 0.73
CA LEU A 212 -10.95 34.89 1.69
C LEU A 212 -11.12 36.38 1.99
N PRO A 213 -11.09 36.81 3.27
CA PRO A 213 -11.17 38.23 3.61
C PRO A 213 -9.99 38.94 2.94
N ASP A 214 -10.31 40.02 2.20
CA ASP A 214 -9.32 40.90 1.62
C ASP A 214 -8.44 41.46 2.76
N ASP A 215 -7.12 41.18 2.73
CA ASP A 215 -6.12 41.76 3.60
C ASP A 215 -5.86 43.26 3.19
N ASP A 216 -6.90 44.07 3.14
CA ASP A 216 -6.78 45.49 2.87
C ASP A 216 -7.30 46.33 4.06
N ASP A 217 -6.59 46.22 5.18
CA ASP A 217 -6.75 47.16 6.29
C ASP A 217 -5.37 47.49 6.88
N THR A 218 -4.54 48.19 6.08
CA THR A 218 -3.42 48.99 6.59
C THR A 218 -3.70 50.44 6.44
N THR A 219 -4.27 51.06 7.48
CA THR A 219 -4.09 52.46 7.85
C THR A 219 -3.70 52.60 9.30
#